data_ff77273e40e439b85e3811202a18a87f
#
_entry.id   ff77273e40e439b85e3811202a18a87f
#
_cell.length_a   1.000
_cell.length_b   1.000
_cell.length_c   1.000
_cell.angle_alpha   90.00
_cell.angle_beta   90.00
_cell.angle_gamma   90.00
#
_symmetry.space_group_name_H-M   'P 1'
#
loop_
_entity.id
_entity.type
_entity.pdbx_description
1 polymer ?
#
loop_
_entity_poly.entity_id
_entity_poly.type
_entity_poly.pdbx_seq_one_letter_code
_entity_poly.pdbx_strand_id
1 'polypeptide(L)'
;MSVADNLAAGRTRIDDACRACDRNPGEVSLLPVSKTKPPSMVDEAYRAGYRLFGENKVQDALAKSELMDANHPGLEWSIIGGLQTNKAKYVARFATEFQALDSLKIAHELDKRLQKEGRQLRVLVQVNSSAEPQKSGIAPEEAVDFARELAAFDSLDVRGLMTVALNSSDQRAVADCFDLVVATQEKLRQEAGDTSDWSELSMGMSGDLEIAIAPVSYTHL
;
A
#
# COMPACT_ATOMS: atom_id res chain seq x y z
N MET A 1 6.04 26.26 -3.83
CA MET A 1 6.75 24.98 -4.05
C MET A 1 5.96 24.20 -5.08
N SER A 2 6.61 23.71 -6.14
CA SER A 2 5.99 22.83 -7.13
C SER A 2 5.76 21.44 -6.59
N VAL A 3 4.99 20.59 -7.30
CA VAL A 3 4.85 19.17 -6.95
C VAL A 3 6.20 18.47 -6.99
N ALA A 4 7.02 18.78 -8.00
CA ALA A 4 8.36 18.23 -8.14
C ALA A 4 9.26 18.58 -6.94
N ASP A 5 9.23 19.83 -6.45
CA ASP A 5 9.99 20.26 -5.26
C ASP A 5 9.55 19.49 -4.02
N ASN A 6 8.22 19.30 -3.84
CA ASN A 6 7.70 18.57 -2.69
C ASN A 6 8.08 17.08 -2.73
N LEU A 7 8.05 16.47 -3.90
CA LEU A 7 8.46 15.06 -4.09
C LEU A 7 9.98 14.90 -3.86
N ALA A 8 10.79 15.82 -4.34
CA ALA A 8 12.24 15.84 -4.10
C ALA A 8 12.53 15.98 -2.59
N ALA A 9 11.83 16.88 -1.89
CA ALA A 9 11.97 17.04 -0.44
C ALA A 9 11.56 15.75 0.30
N GLY A 10 10.46 15.11 -0.13
CA GLY A 10 10.04 13.81 0.42
C GLY A 10 11.11 12.72 0.20
N ARG A 11 11.71 12.65 -0.98
CA ARG A 11 12.80 11.71 -1.27
C ARG A 11 14.02 11.98 -0.38
N THR A 12 14.42 13.23 -0.21
CA THR A 12 15.52 13.61 0.70
C THR A 12 15.27 13.13 2.13
N ARG A 13 14.04 13.33 2.66
CA ARG A 13 13.67 12.84 3.99
C ARG A 13 13.80 11.32 4.13
N ILE A 14 13.37 10.57 3.10
CA ILE A 14 13.51 9.11 3.07
C ILE A 14 15.00 8.72 3.07
N ASP A 15 15.81 9.37 2.22
CA ASP A 15 17.23 9.08 2.10
C ASP A 15 17.98 9.36 3.42
N ASP A 16 17.63 10.45 4.10
CA ASP A 16 18.22 10.81 5.39
C ASP A 16 17.79 9.84 6.50
N ALA A 17 16.50 9.45 6.55
CA ALA A 17 16.00 8.46 7.50
C ALA A 17 16.67 7.08 7.28
N CYS A 18 16.83 6.65 6.05
CA CYS A 18 17.52 5.40 5.73
C CYS A 18 18.98 5.44 6.19
N ARG A 19 19.71 6.54 5.91
CA ARG A 19 21.10 6.70 6.38
C ARG A 19 21.22 6.67 7.90
N ALA A 20 20.23 7.25 8.60
CA ALA A 20 20.23 7.27 10.06
C ALA A 20 20.10 5.88 10.70
N CYS A 21 19.61 4.87 9.97
CA CYS A 21 19.43 3.51 10.43
C CYS A 21 20.19 2.46 9.56
N ASP A 22 21.23 2.89 8.84
CA ASP A 22 22.08 2.05 7.99
C ASP A 22 21.33 1.23 6.92
N ARG A 23 20.16 1.73 6.48
CA ARG A 23 19.33 1.12 5.44
C ARG A 23 19.68 1.68 4.06
N ASN A 24 19.61 0.83 3.03
CA ASN A 24 19.78 1.27 1.65
C ASN A 24 18.53 2.08 1.20
N PRO A 25 18.68 3.37 0.83
CA PRO A 25 17.56 4.19 0.35
C PRO A 25 16.84 3.64 -0.87
N GLY A 26 17.54 2.82 -1.70
CA GLY A 26 16.94 2.17 -2.87
C GLY A 26 15.86 1.13 -2.54
N GLU A 27 15.78 0.66 -1.30
CA GLU A 27 14.76 -0.28 -0.84
C GLU A 27 13.45 0.40 -0.44
N VAL A 28 13.44 1.74 -0.33
CA VAL A 28 12.26 2.50 0.09
C VAL A 28 11.69 3.28 -1.08
N SER A 29 10.49 2.94 -1.49
CA SER A 29 9.75 3.63 -2.54
C SER A 29 8.81 4.69 -1.94
N LEU A 30 8.75 5.87 -2.58
CA LEU A 30 7.76 6.89 -2.27
C LEU A 30 6.53 6.69 -3.16
N LEU A 31 5.37 6.46 -2.55
CA LEU A 31 4.08 6.43 -3.23
C LEU A 31 3.40 7.82 -3.15
N PRO A 32 3.38 8.61 -4.23
CA PRO A 32 2.63 9.86 -4.26
C PRO A 32 1.13 9.60 -4.14
N VAL A 33 0.49 10.20 -3.13
CA VAL A 33 -0.94 10.07 -2.93
C VAL A 33 -1.65 11.31 -3.49
N SER A 34 -2.47 11.10 -4.52
CA SER A 34 -3.12 12.18 -5.29
C SER A 34 -4.58 12.44 -4.89
N LYS A 35 -5.03 11.87 -3.76
CA LYS A 35 -6.39 12.14 -3.24
C LYS A 35 -6.65 13.64 -3.13
N THR A 36 -7.85 14.07 -3.57
CA THR A 36 -8.27 15.49 -3.59
C THR A 36 -7.44 16.44 -4.47
N LYS A 37 -6.47 15.93 -5.24
CA LYS A 37 -5.64 16.73 -6.14
C LYS A 37 -6.13 16.62 -7.57
N PRO A 38 -6.04 17.72 -8.37
CA PRO A 38 -6.43 17.70 -9.77
C PRO A 38 -5.46 16.87 -10.62
N PRO A 39 -5.88 16.38 -11.79
CA PRO A 39 -5.03 15.62 -12.72
C PRO A 39 -3.74 16.35 -13.12
N SER A 40 -3.76 17.69 -13.17
CA SER A 40 -2.55 18.49 -13.48
C SER A 40 -1.41 18.27 -12.48
N MET A 41 -1.71 18.02 -11.21
CA MET A 41 -0.67 17.70 -10.21
C MET A 41 -0.14 16.28 -10.37
N VAL A 42 -0.96 15.35 -10.84
CA VAL A 42 -0.51 13.99 -11.20
C VAL A 42 0.41 14.06 -12.44
N ASP A 43 0.06 14.87 -13.45
CA ASP A 43 0.89 15.11 -14.62
C ASP A 43 2.26 15.70 -14.26
N GLU A 44 2.30 16.67 -13.33
CA GLU A 44 3.55 17.23 -12.83
C GLU A 44 4.43 16.18 -12.14
N ALA A 45 3.84 15.33 -11.29
CA ALA A 45 4.55 14.23 -10.63
C ALA A 45 4.99 13.14 -11.63
N TYR A 46 4.15 12.84 -12.65
CA TYR A 46 4.51 11.92 -13.72
C TYR A 46 5.73 12.41 -14.51
N ARG A 47 5.79 13.72 -14.84
CA ARG A 47 6.98 14.33 -15.48
C ARG A 47 8.21 14.30 -14.60
N ALA A 48 8.04 14.29 -13.28
CA ALA A 48 9.12 14.09 -12.32
C ALA A 48 9.58 12.62 -12.19
N GLY A 49 9.00 11.69 -12.99
CA GLY A 49 9.44 10.30 -13.07
C GLY A 49 8.58 9.30 -12.30
N TYR A 50 7.56 9.74 -11.55
CA TYR A 50 6.67 8.83 -10.82
C TYR A 50 5.68 8.19 -11.77
N ARG A 51 5.34 6.93 -11.51
CA ARG A 51 4.42 6.13 -12.35
C ARG A 51 3.26 5.56 -11.57
N LEU A 52 3.44 5.12 -10.34
CA LEU A 52 2.39 4.59 -9.47
C LEU A 52 1.87 5.68 -8.54
N PHE A 53 0.55 5.84 -8.49
CA PHE A 53 -0.13 6.87 -7.69
C PHE A 53 -1.19 6.28 -6.78
N GLY A 54 -1.17 6.69 -5.50
CA GLY A 54 -2.14 6.26 -4.51
C GLY A 54 -3.43 7.09 -4.54
N GLU A 55 -4.59 6.41 -4.49
CA GLU A 55 -5.92 7.02 -4.37
C GLU A 55 -6.77 6.32 -3.32
N ASN A 56 -7.50 7.11 -2.52
CA ASN A 56 -8.39 6.55 -1.51
C ASN A 56 -9.73 6.08 -2.09
N LYS A 57 -10.24 6.76 -3.11
CA LYS A 57 -11.57 6.49 -3.67
C LYS A 57 -11.47 5.96 -5.08
N VAL A 58 -12.09 4.81 -5.31
CA VAL A 58 -12.10 4.14 -6.62
C VAL A 58 -12.61 5.04 -7.74
N GLN A 59 -13.66 5.84 -7.48
CA GLN A 59 -14.23 6.72 -8.50
C GLN A 59 -13.29 7.86 -8.90
N ASP A 60 -12.57 8.43 -7.92
CA ASP A 60 -11.61 9.51 -8.18
C ASP A 60 -10.42 8.97 -8.99
N ALA A 61 -9.95 7.77 -8.65
CA ALA A 61 -8.91 7.07 -9.40
C ALA A 61 -9.35 6.74 -10.83
N LEU A 62 -10.54 6.17 -10.99
CA LEU A 62 -11.09 5.82 -12.30
C LEU A 62 -11.22 7.04 -13.21
N ALA A 63 -11.78 8.14 -12.70
CA ALA A 63 -11.93 9.36 -13.47
C ALA A 63 -10.58 9.93 -13.93
N LYS A 64 -9.54 9.83 -13.09
CA LYS A 64 -8.18 10.25 -13.45
C LYS A 64 -7.54 9.30 -14.45
N SER A 65 -7.69 7.99 -14.28
CA SER A 65 -7.21 6.98 -15.22
C SER A 65 -7.80 7.21 -16.62
N GLU A 66 -9.13 7.30 -16.74
CA GLU A 66 -9.81 7.55 -18.02
C GLU A 66 -9.35 8.84 -18.71
N LEU A 67 -9.01 9.87 -17.93
CA LEU A 67 -8.53 11.16 -18.47
C LEU A 67 -7.06 11.10 -18.92
N MET A 68 -6.23 10.32 -18.23
CA MET A 68 -4.77 10.44 -18.32
C MET A 68 -4.10 9.29 -19.09
N ASP A 69 -4.66 8.08 -19.07
CA ASP A 69 -3.99 6.86 -19.59
C ASP A 69 -3.54 7.00 -21.05
N ALA A 70 -4.32 7.66 -21.89
CA ALA A 70 -3.98 7.83 -23.31
C ALA A 70 -2.69 8.65 -23.53
N ASN A 71 -2.35 9.55 -22.61
CA ASN A 71 -1.23 10.50 -22.74
C ASN A 71 -0.09 10.25 -21.75
N HIS A 72 -0.25 9.26 -20.85
CA HIS A 72 0.71 8.97 -19.79
C HIS A 72 1.06 7.48 -19.76
N PRO A 73 1.82 6.98 -20.75
CA PRO A 73 2.15 5.56 -20.84
C PRO A 73 2.88 5.07 -19.58
N GLY A 74 2.42 3.92 -19.06
CA GLY A 74 2.97 3.33 -17.84
C GLY A 74 2.49 4.00 -16.55
N LEU A 75 1.45 4.87 -16.61
CA LEU A 75 0.77 5.37 -15.42
C LEU A 75 0.01 4.23 -14.74
N GLU A 76 0.19 4.09 -13.44
CA GLU A 76 -0.39 3.02 -12.63
C GLU A 76 -1.12 3.59 -11.41
N TRP A 77 -2.17 2.88 -10.98
CA TRP A 77 -3.02 3.31 -9.89
C TRP A 77 -3.05 2.28 -8.77
N SER A 78 -2.71 2.71 -7.56
CA SER A 78 -2.85 1.97 -6.32
C SER A 78 -4.06 2.49 -5.53
N ILE A 79 -5.02 1.62 -5.26
CA ILE A 79 -6.14 1.95 -4.38
C ILE A 79 -5.73 1.66 -2.94
N ILE A 80 -5.60 2.72 -2.14
CA ILE A 80 -5.12 2.64 -0.75
C ILE A 80 -6.23 2.82 0.29
N GLY A 81 -7.46 3.03 -0.13
CA GLY A 81 -8.63 3.14 0.75
C GLY A 81 -9.55 1.94 0.66
N GLY A 82 -10.40 1.78 1.68
CA GLY A 82 -11.34 0.66 1.78
C GLY A 82 -12.25 0.51 0.56
N LEU A 83 -12.52 -0.72 0.17
CA LEU A 83 -13.26 -1.09 -1.02
C LEU A 83 -14.63 -1.67 -0.69
N GLN A 84 -15.70 -1.10 -1.26
CA GLN A 84 -17.02 -1.72 -1.26
C GLN A 84 -17.10 -2.78 -2.37
N THR A 85 -17.77 -3.91 -2.11
CA THR A 85 -17.89 -5.02 -3.08
C THR A 85 -18.45 -4.61 -4.44
N ASN A 86 -19.43 -3.70 -4.47
CA ASN A 86 -20.01 -3.18 -5.73
C ASN A 86 -19.04 -2.33 -6.56
N LYS A 87 -17.90 -1.92 -5.99
CA LYS A 87 -16.84 -1.15 -6.65
C LYS A 87 -15.68 -2.02 -7.16
N ALA A 88 -15.58 -3.28 -6.73
CA ALA A 88 -14.53 -4.20 -7.16
C ALA A 88 -14.44 -4.34 -8.69
N LYS A 89 -15.57 -4.29 -9.40
CA LYS A 89 -15.61 -4.32 -10.86
C LYS A 89 -14.86 -3.18 -11.55
N TYR A 90 -14.78 -2.02 -10.90
CA TYR A 90 -14.00 -0.89 -11.44
C TYR A 90 -12.51 -1.09 -11.16
N VAL A 91 -12.14 -1.46 -9.93
CA VAL A 91 -10.74 -1.75 -9.55
C VAL A 91 -10.14 -2.79 -10.50
N ALA A 92 -10.85 -3.89 -10.76
CA ALA A 92 -10.40 -4.95 -11.65
C ALA A 92 -10.07 -4.50 -13.09
N ARG A 93 -10.63 -3.38 -13.55
CA ARG A 93 -10.43 -2.88 -14.93
C ARG A 93 -9.17 -2.06 -15.09
N PHE A 94 -8.81 -1.22 -14.12
CA PHE A 94 -7.75 -0.23 -14.33
C PHE A 94 -6.64 -0.28 -13.29
N ALA A 95 -6.96 -0.62 -12.01
CA ALA A 95 -5.96 -0.58 -10.96
C ALA A 95 -4.89 -1.66 -11.16
N THR A 96 -3.66 -1.35 -10.78
CA THR A 96 -2.53 -2.28 -10.77
C THR A 96 -2.24 -2.80 -9.38
N GLU A 97 -2.75 -2.08 -8.36
CA GLU A 97 -2.53 -2.43 -6.96
C GLU A 97 -3.71 -2.04 -6.08
N PHE A 98 -3.98 -2.86 -5.06
CA PHE A 98 -4.94 -2.60 -3.99
C PHE A 98 -4.30 -2.89 -2.62
N GLN A 99 -4.16 -1.87 -1.78
CA GLN A 99 -3.43 -1.99 -0.52
C GLN A 99 -4.31 -2.16 0.73
N ALA A 100 -5.63 -2.06 0.59
CA ALA A 100 -6.55 -2.08 1.72
C ALA A 100 -7.39 -3.37 1.80
N LEU A 101 -6.75 -4.53 1.50
CA LEU A 101 -7.44 -5.81 1.55
C LEU A 101 -7.55 -6.30 2.99
N ASP A 102 -8.77 -6.27 3.54
CA ASP A 102 -9.08 -6.67 4.92
C ASP A 102 -10.26 -7.64 5.04
N SER A 103 -10.72 -8.22 3.92
CA SER A 103 -11.91 -9.06 3.90
C SER A 103 -11.87 -10.10 2.78
N LEU A 104 -12.09 -11.37 3.12
CA LEU A 104 -12.23 -12.46 2.14
C LEU A 104 -13.38 -12.23 1.17
N LYS A 105 -14.43 -11.55 1.62
CA LYS A 105 -15.55 -11.16 0.74
C LYS A 105 -15.09 -10.21 -0.37
N ILE A 106 -14.20 -9.26 -0.05
CA ILE A 106 -13.59 -8.35 -1.05
C ILE A 106 -12.62 -9.13 -1.93
N ALA A 107 -11.78 -10.00 -1.37
CA ALA A 107 -10.86 -10.85 -2.11
C ALA A 107 -11.60 -11.69 -3.16
N HIS A 108 -12.65 -12.40 -2.76
CA HIS A 108 -13.49 -13.19 -3.65
C HIS A 108 -14.13 -12.37 -4.78
N GLU A 109 -14.67 -11.18 -4.48
CA GLU A 109 -15.30 -10.35 -5.53
C GLU A 109 -14.26 -9.76 -6.48
N LEU A 110 -13.07 -9.37 -5.99
CA LEU A 110 -11.96 -8.92 -6.82
C LEU A 110 -11.47 -10.04 -7.74
N ASP A 111 -11.19 -11.22 -7.21
CA ASP A 111 -10.73 -12.38 -7.98
C ASP A 111 -11.71 -12.72 -9.10
N LYS A 112 -12.99 -12.85 -8.76
CA LYS A 112 -14.08 -13.08 -9.73
C LYS A 112 -14.12 -12.05 -10.85
N ARG A 113 -13.84 -10.76 -10.56
CA ARG A 113 -13.85 -9.70 -11.57
C ARG A 113 -12.57 -9.73 -12.40
N LEU A 114 -11.43 -9.94 -11.77
CA LEU A 114 -10.13 -10.03 -12.44
C LEU A 114 -10.08 -11.19 -13.42
N GLN A 115 -10.62 -12.37 -13.06
CA GLN A 115 -10.75 -13.51 -13.96
C GLN A 115 -11.53 -13.16 -15.22
N LYS A 116 -12.61 -12.36 -15.11
CA LYS A 116 -13.40 -11.91 -16.26
C LYS A 116 -12.65 -10.92 -17.16
N GLU A 117 -11.79 -10.10 -16.59
CA GLU A 117 -10.96 -9.13 -17.31
C GLU A 117 -9.64 -9.76 -17.80
N GLY A 118 -9.33 -11.03 -17.45
CA GLY A 118 -8.07 -11.70 -17.77
C GLY A 118 -6.85 -11.01 -17.16
N ARG A 119 -7.00 -10.44 -15.95
CA ARG A 119 -5.98 -9.65 -15.25
C ARG A 119 -5.62 -10.23 -13.90
N GLN A 120 -4.45 -9.87 -13.42
CA GLN A 120 -4.03 -10.02 -12.02
C GLN A 120 -3.94 -8.64 -11.37
N LEU A 121 -4.01 -8.61 -10.03
CA LEU A 121 -3.92 -7.42 -9.21
C LEU A 121 -2.94 -7.66 -8.06
N ARG A 122 -1.93 -6.79 -7.92
CA ARG A 122 -1.10 -6.78 -6.72
C ARG A 122 -1.93 -6.34 -5.53
N VAL A 123 -1.83 -7.06 -4.42
CA VAL A 123 -2.58 -6.72 -3.21
C VAL A 123 -1.69 -6.73 -1.98
N LEU A 124 -1.96 -5.78 -1.08
CA LEU A 124 -1.42 -5.80 0.28
C LEU A 124 -2.57 -6.01 1.25
N VAL A 125 -2.34 -6.84 2.26
CA VAL A 125 -3.31 -7.07 3.34
C VAL A 125 -3.20 -5.94 4.34
N GLN A 126 -4.31 -5.27 4.61
CA GLN A 126 -4.35 -4.21 5.61
C GLN A 126 -4.49 -4.80 7.01
N VAL A 127 -3.54 -4.43 7.89
CA VAL A 127 -3.50 -4.85 9.30
C VAL A 127 -3.83 -3.66 10.19
N ASN A 128 -4.73 -3.83 11.15
CA ASN A 128 -5.02 -2.85 12.19
C ASN A 128 -3.99 -2.97 13.31
N SER A 129 -2.89 -2.22 13.18
CA SER A 129 -1.80 -2.20 14.17
C SER A 129 -2.03 -1.26 15.35
N SER A 130 -3.08 -0.43 15.30
CA SER A 130 -3.36 0.57 16.36
C SER A 130 -4.31 0.06 17.44
N ALA A 131 -4.87 -1.15 17.30
CA ALA A 131 -5.88 -1.73 18.17
C ALA A 131 -7.15 -0.85 18.36
N GLU A 132 -7.39 0.10 17.46
CA GLU A 132 -8.59 0.95 17.46
C GLU A 132 -9.73 0.24 16.72
N PRO A 133 -10.84 -0.15 17.38
CA PRO A 133 -11.89 -0.96 16.77
C PRO A 133 -12.58 -0.33 15.55
N GLN A 134 -12.52 0.99 15.42
CA GLN A 134 -13.09 1.75 14.30
C GLN A 134 -12.19 1.82 13.07
N LYS A 135 -10.94 1.39 13.15
CA LYS A 135 -10.02 1.37 12.01
C LYS A 135 -10.19 0.10 11.18
N SER A 136 -10.02 0.25 9.88
CA SER A 136 -9.99 -0.86 8.92
C SER A 136 -8.72 -1.70 9.11
N GLY A 137 -8.77 -2.93 8.63
CA GLY A 137 -7.69 -3.90 8.70
C GLY A 137 -8.08 -5.12 9.53
N ILE A 138 -7.49 -6.26 9.20
CA ILE A 138 -7.61 -7.48 10.02
C ILE A 138 -6.79 -7.33 11.31
N ALA A 139 -7.13 -8.09 12.34
CA ALA A 139 -6.30 -8.18 13.53
C ALA A 139 -4.97 -8.91 13.21
N PRO A 140 -3.83 -8.49 13.79
CA PRO A 140 -2.53 -9.13 13.53
C PRO A 140 -2.51 -10.63 13.79
N GLU A 141 -3.23 -11.09 14.80
CA GLU A 141 -3.39 -12.51 15.16
C GLU A 141 -4.15 -13.33 14.12
N GLU A 142 -5.01 -12.71 13.32
CA GLU A 142 -5.77 -13.35 12.25
C GLU A 142 -4.99 -13.46 10.94
N ALA A 143 -3.83 -12.78 10.82
CA ALA A 143 -3.13 -12.60 9.56
C ALA A 143 -2.72 -13.92 8.89
N VAL A 144 -2.27 -14.92 9.65
CA VAL A 144 -1.83 -16.21 9.10
C VAL A 144 -3.01 -17.00 8.51
N ASP A 145 -4.12 -17.07 9.22
CA ASP A 145 -5.29 -17.79 8.72
C ASP A 145 -5.91 -17.06 7.52
N PHE A 146 -5.97 -15.73 7.56
CA PHE A 146 -6.39 -14.92 6.44
C PHE A 146 -5.52 -15.15 5.20
N ALA A 147 -4.19 -15.20 5.37
CA ALA A 147 -3.24 -15.45 4.29
C ALA A 147 -3.43 -16.83 3.65
N ARG A 148 -3.69 -17.87 4.46
CA ARG A 148 -3.97 -19.22 3.96
C ARG A 148 -5.23 -19.28 3.12
N GLU A 149 -6.26 -18.54 3.52
CA GLU A 149 -7.51 -18.47 2.74
C GLU A 149 -7.33 -17.66 1.44
N LEU A 150 -6.44 -16.65 1.42
CA LEU A 150 -6.12 -15.89 0.21
C LEU A 150 -5.45 -16.74 -0.88
N ALA A 151 -4.78 -17.84 -0.54
CA ALA A 151 -4.18 -18.76 -1.49
C ALA A 151 -5.16 -19.40 -2.49
N ALA A 152 -6.47 -19.30 -2.23
CA ALA A 152 -7.51 -19.79 -3.14
C ALA A 152 -7.86 -18.79 -4.28
N PHE A 153 -7.29 -17.59 -4.30
CA PHE A 153 -7.64 -16.53 -5.25
C PHE A 153 -6.49 -16.27 -6.23
N ASP A 154 -6.46 -17.01 -7.32
CA ASP A 154 -5.36 -17.03 -8.31
C ASP A 154 -5.09 -15.69 -9.01
N SER A 155 -6.08 -14.79 -9.05
CA SER A 155 -5.92 -13.47 -9.69
C SER A 155 -5.38 -12.39 -8.75
N LEU A 156 -5.18 -12.72 -7.47
CA LEU A 156 -4.59 -11.82 -6.48
C LEU A 156 -3.12 -12.16 -6.25
N ASP A 157 -2.24 -11.24 -6.65
CA ASP A 157 -0.79 -11.33 -6.38
C ASP A 157 -0.51 -10.67 -5.01
N VAL A 158 -0.52 -11.50 -3.96
CA VAL A 158 -0.33 -11.02 -2.58
C VAL A 158 1.15 -10.73 -2.34
N ARG A 159 1.51 -9.46 -2.09
CA ARG A 159 2.89 -8.98 -1.98
C ARG A 159 3.34 -8.66 -0.55
N GLY A 160 2.41 -8.42 0.35
CA GLY A 160 2.79 -8.03 1.70
C GLY A 160 1.66 -7.39 2.51
N LEU A 161 2.04 -6.50 3.42
CA LEU A 161 1.13 -5.86 4.37
C LEU A 161 1.08 -4.33 4.18
N MET A 162 -0.06 -3.76 4.56
CA MET A 162 -0.24 -2.32 4.69
C MET A 162 -0.79 -1.97 6.06
N THR A 163 -0.39 -0.84 6.60
CA THR A 163 -1.01 -0.28 7.81
C THR A 163 -1.06 1.24 7.81
N VAL A 164 -2.00 1.76 8.59
CA VAL A 164 -2.07 3.16 8.99
C VAL A 164 -1.92 3.20 10.51
N ALA A 165 -0.77 3.66 10.97
CA ALA A 165 -0.45 3.75 12.39
C ALA A 165 -1.38 4.68 13.17
N LEU A 166 -1.25 4.65 14.48
CA LEU A 166 -1.97 5.54 15.39
C LEU A 166 -1.63 7.01 15.07
N ASN A 167 -2.64 7.86 14.97
CA ASN A 167 -2.43 9.30 14.87
C ASN A 167 -2.19 9.89 16.27
N SER A 168 -0.92 9.94 16.67
CA SER A 168 -0.52 10.38 18.02
C SER A 168 0.74 11.22 17.96
N SER A 169 0.91 12.11 18.94
CA SER A 169 2.17 12.79 19.20
C SER A 169 3.18 11.93 19.97
N ASP A 170 2.74 10.80 20.51
CA ASP A 170 3.61 9.80 21.14
C ASP A 170 4.27 8.97 20.04
N GLN A 171 5.51 9.34 19.70
CA GLN A 171 6.30 8.65 18.69
C GLN A 171 6.57 7.18 19.02
N ARG A 172 6.63 6.83 20.31
CA ARG A 172 6.83 5.43 20.72
C ARG A 172 5.60 4.59 20.39
N ALA A 173 4.40 5.08 20.70
CA ALA A 173 3.17 4.39 20.35
C ALA A 173 2.98 4.23 18.83
N VAL A 174 3.45 5.22 18.04
CA VAL A 174 3.46 5.12 16.57
C VAL A 174 4.46 4.06 16.09
N ALA A 175 5.67 4.03 16.66
CA ALA A 175 6.69 3.03 16.34
C ALA A 175 6.21 1.61 16.67
N ASP A 176 5.57 1.41 17.83
CA ASP A 176 5.03 0.11 18.25
C ASP A 176 3.99 -0.42 17.24
N CYS A 177 3.22 0.46 16.57
CA CYS A 177 2.34 0.05 15.47
C CYS A 177 3.12 -0.53 14.27
N PHE A 178 4.22 0.09 13.88
CA PHE A 178 5.05 -0.38 12.76
C PHE A 178 5.82 -1.65 13.12
N ASP A 179 6.38 -1.73 14.32
CA ASP A 179 7.05 -2.94 14.84
C ASP A 179 6.12 -4.15 14.83
N LEU A 180 4.83 -3.96 15.20
CA LEU A 180 3.83 -5.00 15.17
C LEU A 180 3.58 -5.52 13.75
N VAL A 181 3.57 -4.64 12.73
CA VAL A 181 3.36 -5.05 11.35
C VAL A 181 4.59 -5.81 10.81
N VAL A 182 5.80 -5.37 11.15
CA VAL A 182 7.04 -6.10 10.82
C VAL A 182 7.04 -7.50 11.44
N ALA A 183 6.69 -7.62 12.72
CA ALA A 183 6.57 -8.91 13.39
C ALA A 183 5.49 -9.81 12.76
N THR A 184 4.36 -9.22 12.32
CA THR A 184 3.30 -9.93 11.60
C THR A 184 3.79 -10.42 10.24
N GLN A 185 4.53 -9.61 9.50
CA GLN A 185 5.13 -10.02 8.22
C GLN A 185 6.10 -11.19 8.39
N GLU A 186 6.95 -11.14 9.40
CA GLU A 186 7.90 -12.23 9.68
C GLU A 186 7.17 -13.53 10.01
N LYS A 187 6.11 -13.46 10.82
CA LYS A 187 5.26 -14.61 11.13
C LYS A 187 4.60 -15.18 9.86
N LEU A 188 4.12 -14.33 8.94
CA LEU A 188 3.55 -14.75 7.67
C LEU A 188 4.56 -15.49 6.81
N ARG A 189 5.79 -14.99 6.70
CA ARG A 189 6.87 -15.66 5.95
C ARG A 189 7.19 -17.06 6.50
N GLN A 190 7.06 -17.25 7.80
CA GLN A 190 7.34 -18.54 8.45
C GLN A 190 6.17 -19.51 8.39
N GLU A 191 4.92 -19.03 8.48
CA GLU A 191 3.77 -19.86 8.79
C GLU A 191 2.67 -19.89 7.70
N ALA A 192 2.65 -18.94 6.77
CA ALA A 192 1.55 -18.85 5.77
C ALA A 192 1.74 -19.80 4.56
N GLY A 193 2.93 -20.41 4.40
CA GLY A 193 3.27 -21.27 3.25
C GLY A 193 3.84 -20.48 2.07
N ASP A 194 4.25 -21.17 1.00
CA ASP A 194 5.01 -20.63 -0.13
C ASP A 194 4.18 -19.88 -1.20
N THR A 195 2.93 -19.54 -0.91
CA THR A 195 2.01 -19.02 -1.92
C THR A 195 2.14 -17.53 -2.19
N SER A 196 2.91 -16.80 -1.35
CA SER A 196 3.02 -15.34 -1.43
C SER A 196 4.40 -14.89 -0.94
N ASP A 197 4.88 -13.80 -1.53
CA ASP A 197 6.22 -13.29 -1.24
C ASP A 197 6.33 -12.59 0.12
N TRP A 198 5.25 -11.97 0.60
CA TRP A 198 5.19 -11.18 1.85
C TRP A 198 6.37 -10.22 2.05
N SER A 199 6.97 -9.74 0.94
CA SER A 199 8.20 -8.91 1.00
C SER A 199 7.91 -7.43 1.17
N GLU A 200 6.71 -6.96 0.79
CA GLU A 200 6.39 -5.54 0.74
C GLU A 200 5.69 -5.06 2.02
N LEU A 201 6.08 -3.87 2.49
CA LEU A 201 5.41 -3.14 3.56
C LEU A 201 5.03 -1.75 3.07
N SER A 202 3.73 -1.44 3.07
CA SER A 202 3.21 -0.10 2.83
C SER A 202 2.82 0.53 4.15
N MET A 203 3.67 1.42 4.65
CA MET A 203 3.49 2.08 5.93
C MET A 203 4.21 3.43 5.96
N GLY A 204 3.78 4.30 6.87
CA GLY A 204 4.29 5.66 6.98
C GLY A 204 3.60 6.65 6.06
N MET A 205 3.34 7.82 6.61
CA MET A 205 2.77 8.97 5.95
C MET A 205 3.70 10.19 6.11
N SER A 206 3.32 11.34 5.57
CA SER A 206 4.14 12.56 5.66
C SER A 206 4.52 12.97 7.09
N GLY A 207 3.77 12.54 8.10
CA GLY A 207 4.01 12.88 9.51
C GLY A 207 4.85 11.88 10.29
N ASP A 208 5.02 10.66 9.80
CA ASP A 208 5.61 9.52 10.54
C ASP A 208 6.54 8.63 9.69
N LEU A 209 6.88 9.05 8.45
CA LEU A 209 7.67 8.24 7.54
C LEU A 209 9.06 7.88 8.09
N GLU A 210 9.71 8.78 8.84
CA GLU A 210 11.00 8.51 9.46
C GLU A 210 10.89 7.40 10.52
N ILE A 211 9.79 7.39 11.27
CA ILE A 211 9.51 6.34 12.27
C ILE A 211 9.22 5.01 11.55
N ALA A 212 8.48 5.04 10.43
CA ALA A 212 8.16 3.84 9.67
C ALA A 212 9.37 3.19 8.98
N ILE A 213 10.40 3.97 8.63
CA ILE A 213 11.61 3.47 7.97
C ILE A 213 12.50 2.70 8.95
N ALA A 214 12.58 3.12 10.21
CA ALA A 214 13.48 2.58 11.22
C ALA A 214 13.25 1.09 11.60
N PRO A 215 12.02 0.58 11.83
CA PRO A 215 11.78 -0.81 12.26
C PRO A 215 12.32 -1.87 11.28
N VAL A 216 12.23 -1.59 9.98
CA VAL A 216 12.65 -2.54 8.92
C VAL A 216 14.15 -2.75 8.87
N SER A 217 14.94 -1.88 9.52
CA SER A 217 16.40 -1.98 9.59
C SER A 217 16.90 -3.11 10.48
N TYR A 218 16.08 -3.57 11.42
CA TYR A 218 16.45 -4.62 12.37
C TYR A 218 16.10 -6.03 11.89
N THR A 219 15.39 -6.18 10.79
CA THR A 219 14.95 -7.49 10.28
C THR A 219 15.92 -8.14 9.30
N HIS A 220 17.06 -7.53 9.01
CA HIS A 220 18.10 -8.05 8.12
C HIS A 220 19.43 -8.33 8.82
N LEU A 221 19.38 -8.76 10.09
CA LEU A 221 20.54 -9.29 10.80
C LEU A 221 20.54 -10.81 10.82
#